data_8cbe0eb912a96734eca744096dfc946d
#
_entry.id   8cbe0eb912a96734eca744096dfc946d
#
_cell.length_a   1.000
_cell.length_b   1.000
_cell.length_c   1.000
_cell.angle_alpha   90.00
_cell.angle_beta   90.00
_cell.angle_gamma   90.00
#
_symmetry.space_group_name_H-M   'P 1'
#
loop_
_entity.id
_entity.type
_entity.pdbx_description
1 polymer ?
#
loop_
_entity_poly.entity_id
_entity_poly.type
_entity_poly.pdbx_seq_one_letter_code
_entity_poly.pdbx_strand_id
1 'polypeptide(L)'
;MQTPQCFRRSLYLQALSAVTGEKASLVTDDCSLFELAGLPVTLTKGDYANYKITTKEDLQKEKTMRIGHGYDVHRLVEDRKLILGGVEIPFEKGLLGHSDADVLLHAVMDAVLGAAALGDIGQHFPDNDPAYKGADSLQLTREVAKIIAAHGYKVGNIDATILCQRPKLAPHIPAMREKIADAFGLPVDAVSVKATTEEHLGFTGEGLGIAAHAVALIE
;
A
#
# COMPACT_ATOMS: atom_id res chain seq x y z
N MET A 1 1.26 3.59 -32.64
CA MET A 1 0.57 4.92 -32.61
C MET A 1 -0.61 4.87 -31.66
N GLN A 2 -0.97 5.97 -30.98
CA GLN A 2 -2.11 6.00 -30.04
C GLN A 2 -3.45 6.13 -30.77
N THR A 3 -4.53 5.68 -30.15
CA THR A 3 -5.92 5.89 -30.61
C THR A 3 -6.55 7.08 -29.86
N PRO A 4 -7.60 7.77 -30.43
CA PRO A 4 -8.23 7.49 -31.71
C PRO A 4 -7.44 7.98 -32.92
N GLN A 5 -7.69 7.36 -34.08
CA GLN A 5 -7.20 7.79 -35.37
C GLN A 5 -8.40 8.24 -36.21
N CYS A 6 -8.35 9.42 -36.82
CA CYS A 6 -9.47 10.01 -37.55
C CYS A 6 -9.09 10.27 -39.02
N PHE A 7 -9.93 9.79 -39.95
CA PHE A 7 -9.70 9.93 -41.38
C PHE A 7 -10.95 10.43 -42.12
N ARG A 8 -10.74 11.17 -43.20
CA ARG A 8 -11.83 11.47 -44.11
C ARG A 8 -12.19 10.20 -44.86
N ARG A 9 -13.46 9.79 -44.85
CA ARG A 9 -13.95 8.55 -45.47
C ARG A 9 -13.51 8.42 -46.93
N SER A 10 -13.57 9.50 -47.74
CA SER A 10 -13.17 9.47 -49.13
C SER A 10 -11.69 9.12 -49.32
N LEU A 11 -10.80 9.71 -48.51
CA LEU A 11 -9.36 9.43 -48.55
C LEU A 11 -9.05 8.02 -48.03
N TYR A 12 -9.79 7.56 -47.03
CA TYR A 12 -9.65 6.19 -46.53
C TYR A 12 -10.00 5.14 -47.58
N LEU A 13 -11.08 5.32 -48.31
CA LEU A 13 -11.46 4.46 -49.42
C LEU A 13 -10.46 4.50 -50.59
N GLN A 14 -9.88 5.68 -50.88
CA GLN A 14 -8.80 5.84 -51.83
C GLN A 14 -7.56 5.07 -51.40
N ALA A 15 -7.15 5.17 -50.13
CA ALA A 15 -6.01 4.44 -49.60
C ALA A 15 -6.19 2.92 -49.69
N LEU A 16 -7.36 2.40 -49.33
CA LEU A 16 -7.71 0.98 -49.45
C LEU A 16 -7.62 0.48 -50.89
N SER A 17 -8.02 1.31 -51.87
CA SER A 17 -7.97 0.93 -53.27
C SER A 17 -6.55 0.98 -53.85
N ALA A 18 -5.68 1.83 -53.27
CA ALA A 18 -4.30 2.01 -53.76
C ALA A 18 -3.31 0.99 -53.19
N VAL A 19 -3.58 0.48 -51.99
CA VAL A 19 -2.69 -0.46 -51.29
C VAL A 19 -3.18 -1.89 -51.47
N THR A 20 -2.64 -2.58 -52.47
CA THR A 20 -3.00 -3.96 -52.84
C THR A 20 -1.77 -4.85 -52.96
N GLY A 21 -1.98 -6.17 -53.02
CA GLY A 21 -0.89 -7.16 -53.19
C GLY A 21 0.07 -7.18 -52.02
N GLU A 22 1.37 -7.22 -52.28
CA GLU A 22 2.41 -7.30 -51.26
C GLU A 22 2.40 -6.09 -50.27
N LYS A 23 2.01 -4.90 -50.77
CA LYS A 23 1.89 -3.72 -49.89
C LYS A 23 0.80 -3.86 -48.85
N ALA A 24 -0.26 -4.60 -49.10
CA ALA A 24 -1.34 -4.81 -48.13
C ALA A 24 -0.87 -5.62 -46.93
N SER A 25 0.09 -6.52 -47.06
CA SER A 25 0.67 -7.28 -45.95
C SER A 25 1.54 -6.45 -44.99
N LEU A 26 1.95 -5.24 -45.40
CA LEU A 26 2.74 -4.31 -44.60
C LEU A 26 1.88 -3.36 -43.77
N VAL A 27 0.54 -3.38 -43.95
CA VAL A 27 -0.37 -2.52 -43.18
C VAL A 27 -0.49 -3.05 -41.73
N THR A 28 -0.07 -2.24 -40.76
CA THR A 28 -0.13 -2.54 -39.35
C THR A 28 -1.26 -1.78 -38.62
N ASP A 29 -1.62 -0.62 -39.13
CA ASP A 29 -2.72 0.24 -38.66
C ASP A 29 -3.21 1.19 -39.77
N ASP A 30 -4.28 1.97 -39.48
CA ASP A 30 -4.86 2.87 -40.48
C ASP A 30 -3.90 3.98 -40.93
N CYS A 31 -3.01 4.44 -40.05
CA CYS A 31 -2.00 5.43 -40.41
C CYS A 31 -0.97 4.83 -41.41
N SER A 32 -0.54 3.60 -41.16
CA SER A 32 0.39 2.91 -42.08
C SER A 32 -0.23 2.67 -43.46
N LEU A 33 -1.57 2.42 -43.51
CA LEU A 33 -2.31 2.36 -44.79
C LEU A 33 -2.20 3.68 -45.56
N PHE A 34 -2.37 4.83 -44.88
CA PHE A 34 -2.25 6.15 -45.50
C PHE A 34 -0.83 6.42 -45.98
N GLU A 35 0.17 6.10 -45.18
CA GLU A 35 1.59 6.25 -45.59
C GLU A 35 1.94 5.42 -46.81
N LEU A 36 1.50 4.16 -46.85
CA LEU A 36 1.71 3.26 -48.01
C LEU A 36 0.97 3.72 -49.25
N ALA A 37 -0.15 4.43 -49.09
CA ALA A 37 -0.91 5.05 -50.19
C ALA A 37 -0.33 6.41 -50.64
N GLY A 38 0.73 6.93 -49.97
CA GLY A 38 1.31 8.24 -50.25
C GLY A 38 0.43 9.42 -49.80
N LEU A 39 -0.51 9.19 -48.88
CA LEU A 39 -1.41 10.21 -48.33
C LEU A 39 -0.82 10.81 -47.04
N PRO A 40 -1.04 12.11 -46.77
CA PRO A 40 -0.47 12.77 -45.61
C PRO A 40 -1.14 12.29 -44.29
N VAL A 41 -0.31 12.03 -43.27
CA VAL A 41 -0.73 11.78 -41.88
C VAL A 41 -0.24 12.91 -41.01
N THR A 42 -1.15 13.51 -40.23
CA THR A 42 -0.81 14.57 -39.28
C THR A 42 -0.77 13.99 -37.87
N LEU A 43 0.35 14.18 -37.17
CA LEU A 43 0.50 13.77 -35.78
C LEU A 43 0.07 14.90 -34.86
N THR A 44 -0.74 14.57 -33.87
CA THR A 44 -1.12 15.47 -32.76
C THR A 44 -0.42 15.04 -31.48
N LYS A 45 -0.30 15.96 -30.52
CA LYS A 45 0.26 15.63 -29.21
C LYS A 45 -0.62 14.58 -28.51
N GLY A 46 -0.02 13.43 -28.19
CA GLY A 46 -0.67 12.38 -27.39
C GLY A 46 -0.42 12.55 -25.90
N ASP A 47 -1.06 11.69 -25.11
CA ASP A 47 -0.84 11.57 -23.66
C ASP A 47 -0.34 10.15 -23.36
N TYR A 48 0.73 10.03 -22.58
CA TYR A 48 1.27 8.72 -22.16
C TYR A 48 0.29 7.91 -21.28
N ALA A 49 -0.66 8.58 -20.62
CA ALA A 49 -1.73 7.92 -19.88
C ALA A 49 -2.74 7.22 -20.79
N ASN A 50 -2.84 7.62 -22.08
CA ASN A 50 -3.69 6.98 -23.08
C ASN A 50 -2.93 5.86 -23.78
N TYR A 51 -2.70 4.72 -23.10
CA TYR A 51 -2.08 3.55 -23.69
C TYR A 51 -3.13 2.56 -24.21
N LYS A 52 -2.78 1.84 -25.27
CA LYS A 52 -3.63 0.85 -25.92
C LYS A 52 -3.33 -0.54 -25.35
N ILE A 53 -4.35 -1.22 -24.82
CA ILE A 53 -4.25 -2.63 -24.42
C ILE A 53 -4.39 -3.49 -25.70
N THR A 54 -3.33 -4.22 -26.05
CA THR A 54 -3.28 -5.05 -27.27
C THR A 54 -2.79 -6.46 -27.02
N THR A 55 -2.12 -6.71 -25.91
CA THR A 55 -1.58 -8.03 -25.55
C THR A 55 -2.08 -8.47 -24.18
N LYS A 56 -1.92 -9.75 -23.86
CA LYS A 56 -2.24 -10.28 -22.52
C LYS A 56 -1.34 -9.66 -21.44
N GLU A 57 -0.12 -9.30 -21.80
CA GLU A 57 0.85 -8.65 -20.90
C GLU A 57 0.41 -7.21 -20.56
N ASP A 58 -0.31 -6.53 -21.48
CA ASP A 58 -0.87 -5.21 -21.22
C ASP A 58 -1.98 -5.26 -20.15
N LEU A 59 -2.75 -6.36 -20.09
CA LEU A 59 -3.75 -6.60 -19.05
C LEU A 59 -3.13 -6.87 -17.68
N GLN A 60 -1.90 -7.40 -17.63
CA GLN A 60 -1.20 -7.67 -16.36
C GLN A 60 -0.62 -6.40 -15.71
N LYS A 61 -0.66 -5.25 -16.40
CA LYS A 61 -0.24 -3.96 -15.85
C LYS A 61 -1.26 -3.34 -14.91
N GLU A 62 -2.49 -3.82 -14.87
CA GLU A 62 -3.42 -3.49 -13.78
C GLU A 62 -3.00 -4.27 -12.54
N LYS A 63 -2.12 -3.69 -11.74
CA LYS A 63 -1.85 -4.20 -10.40
C LYS A 63 -3.16 -4.14 -9.61
N THR A 64 -3.67 -5.30 -9.24
CA THR A 64 -4.84 -5.37 -8.36
C THR A 64 -4.46 -4.83 -6.98
N MET A 65 -4.99 -3.67 -6.63
CA MET A 65 -4.89 -3.14 -5.27
C MET A 65 -5.62 -4.06 -4.30
N ARG A 66 -5.00 -4.36 -3.17
CA ARG A 66 -5.56 -5.20 -2.12
C ARG A 66 -5.56 -4.42 -0.81
N ILE A 67 -6.60 -4.59 -0.04
CA ILE A 67 -6.80 -3.93 1.25
C ILE A 67 -6.75 -4.97 2.35
N GLY A 68 -6.04 -4.68 3.42
CA GLY A 68 -6.06 -5.43 4.66
C GLY A 68 -6.39 -4.54 5.85
N HIS A 69 -6.98 -5.13 6.88
CA HIS A 69 -7.28 -4.50 8.16
C HIS A 69 -6.59 -5.30 9.27
N GLY A 70 -5.98 -4.59 10.21
CA GLY A 70 -5.41 -5.15 11.43
C GLY A 70 -6.01 -4.47 12.66
N TYR A 71 -6.09 -5.22 13.72
CA TYR A 71 -6.53 -4.77 15.04
C TYR A 71 -5.70 -5.47 16.11
N ASP A 72 -5.22 -4.68 17.07
CA ASP A 72 -4.55 -5.23 18.26
C ASP A 72 -4.93 -4.42 19.50
N VAL A 73 -4.78 -5.05 20.67
CA VAL A 73 -5.08 -4.46 21.98
C VAL A 73 -4.18 -5.03 23.05
N HIS A 74 -3.62 -4.13 23.86
CA HIS A 74 -2.81 -4.49 25.01
C HIS A 74 -3.25 -3.78 26.28
N ARG A 75 -3.13 -4.49 27.41
CA ARG A 75 -3.42 -3.94 28.74
C ARG A 75 -2.32 -2.99 29.19
N LEU A 76 -2.70 -1.87 29.80
CA LEU A 76 -1.78 -0.98 30.52
C LEU A 76 -1.42 -1.52 31.89
N VAL A 77 -0.11 -1.59 32.17
CA VAL A 77 0.45 -2.03 33.46
C VAL A 77 1.55 -1.07 33.94
N GLU A 78 1.82 -1.07 35.21
CA GLU A 78 2.94 -0.33 35.79
C GLU A 78 4.29 -0.98 35.48
N ASP A 79 5.38 -0.27 35.70
CA ASP A 79 6.77 -0.74 35.53
C ASP A 79 7.14 -1.21 34.12
N ARG A 80 6.43 -0.74 33.11
CA ARG A 80 6.79 -0.93 31.69
C ARG A 80 6.84 0.40 30.93
N LYS A 81 7.73 0.46 29.95
CA LYS A 81 7.78 1.58 28.99
C LYS A 81 6.57 1.50 28.06
N LEU A 82 6.00 2.65 27.74
CA LEU A 82 4.99 2.76 26.70
C LEU A 82 5.70 3.00 25.35
N ILE A 83 5.58 2.04 24.43
CA ILE A 83 6.13 2.15 23.07
C ILE A 83 4.98 2.06 22.10
N LEU A 84 4.86 3.04 21.19
CA LEU A 84 3.84 3.10 20.14
C LEU A 84 4.46 3.60 18.84
N GLY A 85 4.28 2.85 17.76
CA GLY A 85 4.88 3.16 16.46
C GLY A 85 6.41 3.21 16.51
N GLY A 86 7.03 2.40 17.38
CA GLY A 86 8.46 2.39 17.64
C GLY A 86 8.97 3.60 18.45
N VAL A 87 8.07 4.44 18.99
CA VAL A 87 8.41 5.65 19.76
C VAL A 87 8.13 5.41 21.24
N GLU A 88 9.12 5.63 22.10
CA GLU A 88 8.94 5.61 23.54
C GLU A 88 8.18 6.88 23.99
N ILE A 89 7.04 6.68 24.64
CA ILE A 89 6.14 7.74 25.11
C ILE A 89 6.33 7.90 26.63
N PRO A 90 6.67 9.08 27.14
CA PRO A 90 6.72 9.32 28.57
C PRO A 90 5.34 9.15 29.23
N PHE A 91 5.19 8.07 30.01
CA PHE A 91 3.96 7.76 30.72
C PHE A 91 4.25 6.81 31.92
N GLU A 92 3.42 6.86 32.96
CA GLU A 92 3.60 6.03 34.16
C GLU A 92 3.34 4.54 33.94
N LYS A 93 2.66 4.18 32.86
CA LYS A 93 2.32 2.80 32.50
C LYS A 93 2.79 2.48 31.10
N GLY A 94 3.05 1.20 30.82
CA GLY A 94 3.30 0.69 29.49
C GLY A 94 2.42 -0.51 29.17
N LEU A 95 2.52 -1.02 27.96
CA LEU A 95 1.69 -2.12 27.48
C LEU A 95 2.28 -3.48 27.87
N LEU A 96 1.41 -4.42 28.25
CA LEU A 96 1.76 -5.79 28.61
C LEU A 96 1.74 -6.67 27.37
N GLY A 97 2.85 -7.32 27.04
CA GLY A 97 2.98 -8.29 25.95
C GLY A 97 4.31 -9.03 26.01
N HIS A 98 4.52 -9.99 25.11
CA HIS A 98 5.74 -10.80 25.01
C HIS A 98 6.91 -10.04 24.36
N SER A 99 6.59 -9.13 23.42
CA SER A 99 7.51 -8.19 22.78
C SER A 99 7.58 -6.88 23.59
N ASP A 100 7.92 -5.78 22.92
CA ASP A 100 7.74 -4.42 23.44
C ASP A 100 6.25 -4.00 23.54
N ALA A 101 5.33 -4.86 23.07
CA ALA A 101 3.88 -4.67 23.06
C ALA A 101 3.41 -3.40 22.31
N ASP A 102 4.08 -3.07 21.20
CA ASP A 102 3.70 -1.95 20.35
C ASP A 102 2.41 -2.29 19.56
N VAL A 103 1.28 -1.99 20.18
CA VAL A 103 -0.06 -2.26 19.63
C VAL A 103 -0.30 -1.61 18.25
N LEU A 104 0.34 -0.47 17.98
CA LEU A 104 0.21 0.21 16.69
C LEU A 104 0.94 -0.56 15.59
N LEU A 105 2.19 -0.97 15.83
CA LEU A 105 2.95 -1.74 14.85
C LEU A 105 2.35 -3.13 14.63
N HIS A 106 1.82 -3.77 15.67
CA HIS A 106 1.12 -5.06 15.53
C HIS A 106 -0.10 -4.93 14.61
N ALA A 107 -0.97 -3.94 14.83
CA ALA A 107 -2.11 -3.69 13.96
C ALA A 107 -1.69 -3.37 12.50
N VAL A 108 -0.61 -2.61 12.32
CA VAL A 108 -0.06 -2.30 10.99
C VAL A 108 0.46 -3.56 10.29
N MET A 109 1.23 -4.40 11.01
CA MET A 109 1.75 -5.65 10.43
C MET A 109 0.61 -6.60 10.02
N ASP A 110 -0.41 -6.76 10.86
CA ASP A 110 -1.59 -7.58 10.54
C ASP A 110 -2.37 -7.04 9.34
N ALA A 111 -2.51 -5.72 9.22
CA ALA A 111 -3.14 -5.11 8.05
C ALA A 111 -2.38 -5.44 6.77
N VAL A 112 -1.06 -5.35 6.79
CA VAL A 112 -0.20 -5.61 5.62
C VAL A 112 -0.19 -7.09 5.25
N LEU A 113 -0.03 -8.00 6.22
CA LEU A 113 -0.07 -9.44 6.01
C LEU A 113 -1.45 -9.91 5.53
N GLY A 114 -2.52 -9.39 6.14
CA GLY A 114 -3.90 -9.68 5.76
C GLY A 114 -4.22 -9.24 4.33
N ALA A 115 -3.74 -8.07 3.90
CA ALA A 115 -3.88 -7.62 2.50
C ALA A 115 -3.26 -8.61 1.50
N ALA A 116 -2.14 -9.22 1.86
CA ALA A 116 -1.46 -10.22 1.05
C ALA A 116 -2.07 -11.64 1.18
N ALA A 117 -3.06 -11.83 2.08
CA ALA A 117 -3.61 -13.13 2.46
C ALA A 117 -2.56 -14.10 3.04
N LEU A 118 -1.62 -13.57 3.84
CA LEU A 118 -0.53 -14.30 4.48
C LEU A 118 -0.78 -14.59 5.97
N GLY A 119 -2.01 -14.41 6.47
CA GLY A 119 -2.36 -14.61 7.88
C GLY A 119 -2.05 -13.40 8.75
N ASP A 120 -1.54 -13.63 9.94
CA ASP A 120 -1.29 -12.66 11.00
C ASP A 120 0.15 -12.75 11.54
N ILE A 121 0.53 -11.79 12.40
CA ILE A 121 1.87 -11.76 12.99
C ILE A 121 2.17 -12.98 13.87
N GLY A 122 1.16 -13.59 14.51
CA GLY A 122 1.34 -14.77 15.35
C GLY A 122 1.79 -16.01 14.58
N GLN A 123 1.44 -16.11 13.28
CA GLN A 123 1.90 -17.18 12.41
C GLN A 123 3.36 -17.00 11.98
N HIS A 124 3.81 -15.77 11.82
CA HIS A 124 5.18 -15.44 11.38
C HIS A 124 6.16 -15.31 12.54
N PHE A 125 5.69 -14.83 13.69
CA PHE A 125 6.50 -14.55 14.88
C PHE A 125 5.80 -15.12 16.14
N PRO A 126 5.79 -16.45 16.30
CA PRO A 126 5.04 -17.10 17.38
C PRO A 126 5.54 -16.69 18.77
N ASP A 127 4.63 -16.37 19.67
CA ASP A 127 4.92 -15.96 21.06
C ASP A 127 5.65 -17.03 21.89
N ASN A 128 5.53 -18.31 21.50
CA ASN A 128 6.21 -19.42 22.13
C ASN A 128 7.66 -19.64 21.65
N ASP A 129 8.11 -18.89 20.64
CA ASP A 129 9.50 -18.93 20.19
C ASP A 129 10.36 -17.96 21.03
N PRO A 130 11.38 -18.49 21.78
CA PRO A 130 12.28 -17.66 22.57
C PRO A 130 13.03 -16.59 21.77
N ALA A 131 13.17 -16.78 20.46
CA ALA A 131 13.84 -15.81 19.58
C ALA A 131 13.12 -14.45 19.53
N TYR A 132 11.80 -14.42 19.78
CA TYR A 132 10.99 -13.19 19.73
C TYR A 132 10.67 -12.61 21.11
N LYS A 133 11.15 -13.22 22.19
CA LYS A 133 10.95 -12.69 23.54
C LYS A 133 11.64 -11.34 23.70
N GLY A 134 10.85 -10.29 23.97
CA GLY A 134 11.35 -8.92 24.07
C GLY A 134 11.75 -8.30 22.73
N ALA A 135 11.28 -8.86 21.62
CA ALA A 135 11.58 -8.35 20.29
C ALA A 135 11.11 -6.90 20.12
N ASP A 136 11.90 -6.13 19.40
CA ASP A 136 11.56 -4.80 18.92
C ASP A 136 10.57 -4.92 17.76
N SER A 137 9.32 -4.48 17.96
CA SER A 137 8.26 -4.56 16.96
C SER A 137 8.60 -3.78 15.68
N LEU A 138 9.48 -2.76 15.75
CA LEU A 138 9.95 -2.07 14.55
C LEU A 138 10.84 -2.97 13.68
N GLN A 139 11.64 -3.86 14.29
CA GLN A 139 12.41 -4.86 13.57
C GLN A 139 11.48 -5.91 12.94
N LEU A 140 10.46 -6.38 13.68
CA LEU A 140 9.46 -7.30 13.14
C LEU A 140 8.72 -6.67 11.94
N THR A 141 8.40 -5.37 12.01
CA THR A 141 7.78 -4.62 10.91
C THR A 141 8.67 -4.64 9.65
N ARG A 142 9.98 -4.48 9.80
CA ARG A 142 10.93 -4.59 8.66
C ARG A 142 10.97 -6.01 8.08
N GLU A 143 10.85 -7.04 8.91
CA GLU A 143 10.76 -8.42 8.41
C GLU A 143 9.44 -8.65 7.64
N VAL A 144 8.30 -8.12 8.13
CA VAL A 144 7.03 -8.14 7.38
C VAL A 144 7.19 -7.45 6.02
N ALA A 145 7.87 -6.31 5.95
CA ALA A 145 8.14 -5.63 4.67
C ALA A 145 8.92 -6.54 3.69
N LYS A 146 9.90 -7.32 4.18
CA LYS A 146 10.63 -8.30 3.36
C LYS A 146 9.74 -9.46 2.91
N ILE A 147 8.90 -9.99 3.79
CA ILE A 147 7.94 -11.06 3.47
C ILE A 147 7.02 -10.61 2.33
N ILE A 148 6.43 -9.44 2.44
CA ILE A 148 5.54 -8.85 1.42
C ILE A 148 6.27 -8.70 0.08
N ALA A 149 7.48 -8.15 0.10
CA ALA A 149 8.29 -7.98 -1.11
C ALA A 149 8.64 -9.33 -1.77
N ALA A 150 8.96 -10.36 -0.98
CA ALA A 150 9.25 -11.70 -1.49
C ALA A 150 8.04 -12.35 -2.18
N HIS A 151 6.81 -11.95 -1.81
CA HIS A 151 5.57 -12.38 -2.47
C HIS A 151 5.16 -11.48 -3.65
N GLY A 152 6.01 -10.52 -4.03
CA GLY A 152 5.78 -9.65 -5.19
C GLY A 152 4.86 -8.46 -4.92
N TYR A 153 4.52 -8.20 -3.66
CA TYR A 153 3.69 -7.08 -3.26
C TYR A 153 4.53 -5.88 -2.79
N LYS A 154 3.94 -4.72 -2.89
CA LYS A 154 4.46 -3.45 -2.37
C LYS A 154 3.38 -2.74 -1.58
N VAL A 155 3.73 -2.21 -0.41
CA VAL A 155 2.81 -1.37 0.36
C VAL A 155 2.64 -0.03 -0.36
N GLY A 156 1.40 0.39 -0.58
CA GLY A 156 1.04 1.66 -1.21
C GLY A 156 0.82 2.76 -0.18
N ASN A 157 -0.03 2.50 0.80
CA ASN A 157 -0.25 3.42 1.92
C ASN A 157 -0.76 2.69 3.17
N ILE A 158 -0.64 3.36 4.31
CA ILE A 158 -1.10 2.89 5.62
C ILE A 158 -1.89 4.00 6.30
N ASP A 159 -3.06 3.66 6.85
CA ASP A 159 -3.85 4.53 7.71
C ASP A 159 -4.14 3.80 9.03
N ALA A 160 -3.76 4.39 10.17
CA ALA A 160 -3.93 3.78 11.49
C ALA A 160 -4.58 4.74 12.48
N THR A 161 -5.32 4.17 13.43
CA THR A 161 -5.99 4.91 14.49
C THR A 161 -5.71 4.23 15.84
N ILE A 162 -5.18 5.00 16.79
CA ILE A 162 -4.92 4.56 18.17
C ILE A 162 -6.07 5.02 19.06
N LEU A 163 -6.66 4.09 19.80
CA LEU A 163 -7.68 4.34 20.81
C LEU A 163 -6.98 4.40 22.17
N CYS A 164 -6.83 5.62 22.69
CA CYS A 164 -6.03 5.87 23.91
C CYS A 164 -6.60 7.04 24.70
N GLN A 165 -7.07 6.77 25.91
CA GLN A 165 -7.57 7.83 26.80
C GLN A 165 -6.43 8.73 27.31
N ARG A 166 -5.29 8.14 27.67
CA ARG A 166 -4.06 8.79 28.13
C ARG A 166 -2.85 7.92 27.79
N PRO A 167 -1.66 8.53 27.52
CA PRO A 167 -1.36 9.97 27.45
C PRO A 167 -1.84 10.62 26.16
N LYS A 168 -1.66 11.95 26.03
CA LYS A 168 -1.91 12.68 24.78
C LYS A 168 -0.84 12.33 23.75
N LEU A 169 -1.23 11.71 22.64
CA LEU A 169 -0.33 11.17 21.63
C LEU A 169 0.06 12.15 20.50
N ALA A 170 -0.69 13.24 20.32
CA ALA A 170 -0.49 14.17 19.23
C ALA A 170 0.97 14.65 19.02
N PRO A 171 1.76 14.94 20.07
CA PRO A 171 3.16 15.36 19.89
C PRO A 171 4.08 14.26 19.34
N HIS A 172 3.71 12.99 19.46
CA HIS A 172 4.52 11.83 19.11
C HIS A 172 4.16 11.25 17.72
N ILE A 173 2.98 11.59 17.19
CA ILE A 173 2.48 11.10 15.88
C ILE A 173 3.47 11.34 14.73
N PRO A 174 4.11 12.49 14.59
CA PRO A 174 5.07 12.69 13.48
C PRO A 174 6.19 11.66 13.49
N ALA A 175 6.79 11.40 14.65
CA ALA A 175 7.87 10.41 14.79
C ALA A 175 7.41 8.96 14.55
N MET A 176 6.17 8.60 14.94
CA MET A 176 5.57 7.30 14.63
C MET A 176 5.43 7.11 13.11
N ARG A 177 4.92 8.13 12.41
CA ARG A 177 4.77 8.10 10.94
C ARG A 177 6.10 7.92 10.24
N GLU A 178 7.14 8.63 10.66
CA GLU A 178 8.50 8.53 10.09
C GLU A 178 9.06 7.12 10.25
N LYS A 179 8.93 6.50 11.44
CA LYS A 179 9.42 5.14 11.71
C LYS A 179 8.67 4.07 10.92
N ILE A 180 7.34 4.18 10.82
CA ILE A 180 6.53 3.26 10.01
C ILE A 180 6.88 3.41 8.53
N ALA A 181 7.01 4.64 8.04
CA ALA A 181 7.39 4.92 6.66
C ALA A 181 8.77 4.33 6.32
N ASP A 182 9.78 4.54 7.20
CA ASP A 182 11.11 3.97 7.04
C ASP A 182 11.08 2.44 6.98
N ALA A 183 10.32 1.80 7.88
CA ALA A 183 10.25 0.34 7.96
C ALA A 183 9.71 -0.32 6.68
N PHE A 184 8.78 0.33 5.98
CA PHE A 184 8.20 -0.14 4.72
C PHE A 184 8.81 0.50 3.46
N GLY A 185 9.78 1.42 3.60
CA GLY A 185 10.37 2.15 2.48
C GLY A 185 9.37 3.08 1.78
N LEU A 186 8.45 3.67 2.54
CA LEU A 186 7.41 4.58 2.06
C LEU A 186 7.80 6.05 2.26
N PRO A 187 7.28 6.97 1.44
CA PRO A 187 7.29 8.39 1.79
C PRO A 187 6.36 8.64 2.99
N VAL A 188 6.69 9.61 3.85
CA VAL A 188 5.94 9.88 5.10
C VAL A 188 4.48 10.28 4.85
N ASP A 189 4.19 10.88 3.71
CA ASP A 189 2.82 11.27 3.29
C ASP A 189 1.93 10.07 2.91
N ALA A 190 2.53 8.88 2.67
CA ALA A 190 1.79 7.63 2.49
C ALA A 190 1.39 6.96 3.83
N VAL A 191 1.82 7.50 4.97
CA VAL A 191 1.51 6.95 6.30
C VAL A 191 0.71 7.97 7.11
N SER A 192 -0.51 7.60 7.47
CA SER A 192 -1.38 8.35 8.39
C SER A 192 -1.46 7.63 9.73
N VAL A 193 -1.28 8.37 10.82
CA VAL A 193 -1.53 7.91 12.19
C VAL A 193 -2.41 8.94 12.88
N LYS A 194 -3.50 8.48 13.47
CA LYS A 194 -4.45 9.28 14.25
C LYS A 194 -4.59 8.70 15.64
N ALA A 195 -4.94 9.52 16.60
CA ALA A 195 -5.29 9.08 17.94
C ALA A 195 -6.62 9.69 18.36
N THR A 196 -7.44 8.91 19.03
CA THR A 196 -8.73 9.35 19.58
C THR A 196 -8.94 8.80 20.98
N THR A 197 -9.77 9.46 21.78
CA THR A 197 -10.33 8.94 23.03
C THR A 197 -11.64 8.21 22.73
N GLU A 198 -12.12 7.41 23.66
CA GLU A 198 -13.47 6.84 23.64
C GLU A 198 -14.39 7.49 24.66
N GLU A 199 -14.10 8.75 25.02
CA GLU A 199 -14.94 9.58 25.92
C GLU A 199 -15.30 8.87 27.24
N HIS A 200 -14.31 8.17 27.81
CA HIS A 200 -14.44 7.34 29.03
C HIS A 200 -15.34 6.10 28.89
N LEU A 201 -15.65 5.66 27.67
CA LEU A 201 -16.42 4.44 27.40
C LEU A 201 -15.47 3.25 27.12
N GLY A 202 -15.86 2.07 27.60
CA GLY A 202 -15.12 0.84 27.40
C GLY A 202 -13.73 0.81 28.05
N PHE A 203 -12.99 -0.27 27.82
CA PHE A 203 -11.70 -0.50 28.48
C PHE A 203 -10.61 0.50 28.11
N THR A 204 -10.62 1.01 26.89
CA THR A 204 -9.69 2.06 26.44
C THR A 204 -10.05 3.41 27.05
N GLY A 205 -11.35 3.76 27.10
CA GLY A 205 -11.85 4.97 27.73
C GLY A 205 -11.66 4.97 29.25
N GLU A 206 -11.67 3.80 29.89
CA GLU A 206 -11.35 3.63 31.29
C GLU A 206 -9.84 3.64 31.59
N GLY A 207 -9.00 3.64 30.54
CA GLY A 207 -7.54 3.62 30.67
C GLY A 207 -6.97 2.27 31.13
N LEU A 208 -7.68 1.17 30.88
CA LEU A 208 -7.24 -0.19 31.19
C LEU A 208 -6.32 -0.78 30.13
N GLY A 209 -6.36 -0.24 28.92
CA GLY A 209 -5.55 -0.66 27.77
C GLY A 209 -5.51 0.37 26.67
N ILE A 210 -4.73 0.09 25.65
CA ILE A 210 -4.68 0.83 24.40
C ILE A 210 -5.00 -0.15 23.28
N ALA A 211 -5.81 0.27 22.30
CA ALA A 211 -6.09 -0.49 21.09
C ALA A 211 -5.62 0.30 19.87
N ALA A 212 -5.37 -0.41 18.77
CA ALA A 212 -5.09 0.20 17.49
C ALA A 212 -5.80 -0.55 16.35
N HIS A 213 -6.27 0.22 15.40
CA HIS A 213 -6.72 -0.27 14.10
C HIS A 213 -5.77 0.24 13.02
N ALA A 214 -5.51 -0.58 12.02
CA ALA A 214 -4.80 -0.16 10.83
C ALA A 214 -5.48 -0.69 9.58
N VAL A 215 -5.36 0.07 8.51
CA VAL A 215 -5.71 -0.34 7.15
C VAL A 215 -4.48 -0.13 6.29
N ALA A 216 -4.14 -1.14 5.49
CA ALA A 216 -3.06 -1.06 4.54
C ALA A 216 -3.56 -1.37 3.13
N LEU A 217 -3.04 -0.65 2.15
CA LEU A 217 -3.22 -0.92 0.74
C LEU A 217 -1.91 -1.44 0.18
N ILE A 218 -1.97 -2.58 -0.53
CA ILE A 218 -0.81 -3.15 -1.24
C ILE A 218 -1.11 -3.33 -2.72
N GLU A 219 -0.09 -3.30 -3.54
CA GLU A 219 -0.13 -3.48 -5.01
C GLU A 219 0.91 -4.50 -5.51
#